data_379d7c5614d870b6e725812124aab187
#
_entry.id   379d7c5614d870b6e725812124aab187
#
_cell.length_a   1.000
_cell.length_b   1.000
_cell.length_c   1.000
_cell.angle_alpha   90.00
_cell.angle_beta   90.00
_cell.angle_gamma   90.00
#
_symmetry.space_group_name_H-M   'P 1'
#
loop_
_entity.id
_entity.type
_entity.pdbx_description
1 polymer ?
#
loop_
_entity_poly.entity_id
_entity_poly.type
_entity_poly.pdbx_seq_one_letter_code
_entity_poly.pdbx_strand_id
1 'polypeptide(L)'
;MVRTGAHGYLKYDFETGYASGGTANKKFGLQDRLSSFTTTNNRINLPELNSNLLSDFAYGQQNISASVSFVLSNPWIFGSVLGAPTSSTESGSLKKHQYPATSGLPKTSRTLLMEVGFDGASADLVRTIKGGLVNSLSFSASVGGLVEGTADMAFGEETAPSTSLGSAPTKPTQEFPYTFAHAELRFGGNLVAQCQEASISLAQNSELLYGLNSHHAVDSYKRVLDITGSFRASFVDKTLLEKVLEQIKAGTSSGTYSETVGGSPEFRLIFNKTNSIASNGTFTPSDESIEITLTGLSITDLGISGFEPVEPIFEEINWQAKTITVKAYNTQAAEE
;
A
#
# COMPACT_ATOMS: atom_id res chain seq x y z
N MET A 1 21.50 -20.96 -20.62
CA MET A 1 20.18 -20.45 -21.06
C MET A 1 19.77 -19.34 -20.12
N VAL A 2 19.39 -18.17 -20.63
CA VAL A 2 18.91 -17.06 -19.77
C VAL A 2 17.48 -17.36 -19.33
N ARG A 3 17.21 -17.30 -18.03
CA ARG A 3 15.87 -17.49 -17.46
C ARG A 3 15.15 -16.15 -17.39
N THR A 4 13.84 -16.18 -17.52
CA THR A 4 12.97 -15.01 -17.38
C THR A 4 12.12 -15.11 -16.11
N GLY A 5 11.52 -14.01 -15.67
CA GLY A 5 10.62 -14.00 -14.52
C GLY A 5 9.42 -14.95 -14.63
N ALA A 6 9.11 -15.44 -15.85
CA ALA A 6 8.06 -16.45 -16.06
C ALA A 6 8.37 -17.82 -15.41
N HIS A 7 9.61 -18.03 -14.98
CA HIS A 7 10.07 -19.25 -14.33
C HIS A 7 10.26 -19.06 -12.81
N GLY A 8 9.58 -18.10 -12.21
CA GLY A 8 9.64 -17.83 -10.79
C GLY A 8 8.27 -17.57 -10.18
N TYR A 9 8.26 -17.45 -8.87
CA TYR A 9 7.08 -17.01 -8.12
C TYR A 9 7.47 -16.06 -7.00
N LEU A 10 6.49 -15.27 -6.60
CA LEU A 10 6.54 -14.35 -5.47
C LEU A 10 5.33 -14.64 -4.58
N LYS A 11 5.54 -14.81 -3.30
CA LYS A 11 4.46 -15.01 -2.33
C LYS A 11 4.83 -14.44 -0.97
N TYR A 12 3.82 -14.09 -0.19
CA TYR A 12 4.00 -13.63 1.17
C TYR A 12 3.00 -14.27 2.11
N ASP A 13 3.19 -14.12 3.39
CA ASP A 13 2.19 -14.30 4.43
C ASP A 13 2.49 -13.41 5.63
N PHE A 14 1.51 -13.28 6.52
CA PHE A 14 1.68 -12.56 7.75
C PHE A 14 2.26 -13.46 8.84
N GLU A 15 3.22 -12.95 9.57
CA GLU A 15 3.81 -13.65 10.69
C GLU A 15 2.97 -13.52 11.97
N THR A 16 3.04 -14.52 12.85
CA THR A 16 2.37 -14.47 14.16
C THR A 16 3.15 -13.68 15.20
N GLY A 17 4.43 -13.45 14.97
CA GLY A 17 5.35 -12.64 15.76
C GLY A 17 6.53 -12.22 14.90
N TYR A 18 7.35 -11.28 15.36
CA TYR A 18 8.47 -10.78 14.59
C TYR A 18 9.43 -11.91 14.18
N ALA A 19 9.72 -12.01 12.89
CA ALA A 19 10.59 -13.03 12.28
C ALA A 19 10.26 -14.48 12.70
N SER A 20 9.01 -14.75 13.12
CA SER A 20 8.60 -16.07 13.62
C SER A 20 8.59 -17.16 12.53
N GLY A 21 8.66 -16.75 11.28
CA GLY A 21 8.55 -17.62 10.13
C GLY A 21 7.12 -18.09 9.88
N GLY A 22 6.99 -19.10 9.04
CA GLY A 22 5.72 -19.63 8.55
C GLY A 22 5.85 -20.16 7.13
N THR A 23 4.73 -20.31 6.45
CA THR A 23 4.68 -20.71 5.04
C THR A 23 4.00 -19.60 4.25
N ALA A 24 4.74 -18.95 3.38
CA ALA A 24 4.17 -17.94 2.48
C ALA A 24 3.25 -18.63 1.46
N ASN A 25 2.03 -18.14 1.30
CA ASN A 25 1.06 -18.68 0.34
C ASN A 25 0.17 -17.63 -0.33
N LYS A 26 0.25 -16.35 0.07
CA LYS A 26 -0.57 -15.26 -0.45
C LYS A 26 0.12 -14.54 -1.61
N LYS A 27 -0.69 -13.98 -2.50
CA LYS A 27 -0.26 -13.09 -3.59
C LYS A 27 -0.47 -11.62 -3.19
N PHE A 28 0.42 -10.74 -3.63
CA PHE A 28 0.22 -9.29 -3.47
C PHE A 28 -0.99 -8.78 -4.27
N GLY A 29 -1.16 -9.30 -5.45
CA GLY A 29 -2.24 -9.00 -6.36
C GLY A 29 -2.09 -9.75 -7.67
N LEU A 30 -2.74 -9.25 -8.73
CA LEU A 30 -2.48 -9.75 -10.08
C LEU A 30 -1.20 -9.13 -10.64
N GLN A 31 -0.53 -9.86 -11.51
CA GLN A 31 0.70 -9.42 -12.19
C GLN A 31 1.78 -8.91 -11.21
N ASP A 32 1.85 -9.50 -10.03
CA ASP A 32 2.85 -9.13 -9.04
C ASP A 32 4.27 -9.27 -9.62
N ARG A 33 5.06 -8.21 -9.43
CA ARG A 33 6.42 -8.08 -9.95
C ARG A 33 7.34 -7.64 -8.84
N LEU A 34 8.45 -8.31 -8.69
CA LEU A 34 9.54 -7.88 -7.84
C LEU A 34 10.32 -6.79 -8.59
N SER A 35 10.09 -5.54 -8.26
CA SER A 35 10.72 -4.39 -8.91
C SER A 35 12.17 -4.22 -8.46
N SER A 36 12.45 -4.49 -7.19
CA SER A 36 13.80 -4.53 -6.63
C SER A 36 13.87 -5.50 -5.46
N PHE A 37 15.04 -6.11 -5.28
CA PHE A 37 15.35 -6.94 -4.13
C PHE A 37 16.83 -6.88 -3.83
N THR A 38 17.19 -6.36 -2.68
CA THR A 38 18.59 -6.14 -2.31
C THR A 38 18.85 -6.65 -0.91
N THR A 39 19.90 -7.45 -0.77
CA THR A 39 20.48 -7.83 0.52
C THR A 39 21.88 -7.26 0.60
N THR A 40 22.13 -6.43 1.59
CA THR A 40 23.43 -5.77 1.80
C THR A 40 23.94 -6.11 3.19
N ASN A 41 25.16 -6.61 3.26
CA ASN A 41 25.89 -6.74 4.51
C ASN A 41 26.75 -5.50 4.69
N ASN A 42 26.50 -4.72 5.73
CA ASN A 42 27.32 -3.56 6.04
C ASN A 42 28.72 -4.04 6.43
N ARG A 43 29.67 -3.88 5.52
CA ARG A 43 31.06 -4.22 5.73
C ARG A 43 31.84 -3.03 6.24
N ILE A 44 32.53 -3.17 7.36
CA ILE A 44 33.42 -2.17 7.93
C ILE A 44 34.83 -2.54 7.49
N ASN A 45 35.47 -1.64 6.75
CA ASN A 45 36.84 -1.81 6.31
C ASN A 45 37.76 -1.42 7.47
N LEU A 46 38.73 -2.27 7.78
CA LEU A 46 39.74 -2.04 8.82
C LEU A 46 41.09 -1.70 8.14
N PRO A 47 41.40 -0.40 7.92
CA PRO A 47 42.71 -0.02 7.41
C PRO A 47 43.76 -0.11 8.53
N GLU A 48 44.96 -0.51 8.20
CA GLU A 48 46.09 -0.57 9.13
C GLU A 48 47.10 0.52 8.82
N LEU A 49 47.69 1.13 9.86
CA LEU A 49 48.74 2.08 9.67
C LEU A 49 49.95 1.42 8.98
N ASN A 50 50.54 2.14 8.07
CA ASN A 50 51.71 1.68 7.30
C ASN A 50 51.42 0.63 6.23
N SER A 51 50.13 0.47 5.82
CA SER A 51 49.73 -0.39 4.74
C SER A 51 48.84 0.37 3.76
N ASN A 52 49.06 0.14 2.45
CA ASN A 52 48.15 0.62 1.38
C ASN A 52 47.00 -0.37 1.09
N LEU A 53 46.95 -1.46 1.84
CA LEU A 53 45.93 -2.50 1.73
C LEU A 53 45.12 -2.55 3.03
N LEU A 54 43.88 -2.99 2.90
CA LEU A 54 43.04 -3.28 4.05
C LEU A 54 43.57 -4.54 4.76
N SER A 55 43.70 -4.49 6.07
CA SER A 55 44.17 -5.64 6.86
C SER A 55 43.04 -6.67 7.07
N ASP A 56 41.81 -6.21 7.25
CA ASP A 56 40.65 -7.09 7.52
C ASP A 56 39.33 -6.39 7.25
N PHE A 57 38.23 -7.14 7.41
CA PHE A 57 36.85 -6.71 7.28
C PHE A 57 36.04 -7.18 8.49
N ALA A 58 35.26 -6.28 9.06
CA ALA A 58 34.21 -6.65 10.01
C ALA A 58 32.85 -6.59 9.33
N TYR A 59 31.99 -7.54 9.61
CA TYR A 59 30.60 -7.57 9.12
C TYR A 59 29.71 -6.86 10.15
N GLY A 60 28.93 -5.90 9.67
CA GLY A 60 27.93 -5.18 10.44
C GLY A 60 26.54 -5.77 10.27
N GLN A 61 25.54 -4.90 10.30
CA GLN A 61 24.13 -5.26 10.16
C GLN A 61 23.81 -5.71 8.73
N GLN A 62 22.91 -6.67 8.59
CA GLN A 62 22.31 -7.03 7.32
C GLN A 62 21.10 -6.14 7.04
N ASN A 63 21.06 -5.51 5.87
CA ASN A 63 19.93 -4.73 5.40
C ASN A 63 19.31 -5.41 4.20
N ILE A 64 18.02 -5.70 4.28
CA ILE A 64 17.25 -6.35 3.22
C ILE A 64 16.09 -5.45 2.86
N SER A 65 15.95 -5.14 1.58
CA SER A 65 14.84 -4.35 1.05
C SER A 65 14.25 -5.00 -0.20
N ALA A 66 12.96 -4.84 -0.38
CA ALA A 66 12.25 -5.27 -1.57
C ALA A 66 11.16 -4.25 -1.94
N SER A 67 10.94 -4.09 -3.24
CA SER A 67 9.81 -3.34 -3.79
C SER A 67 9.02 -4.25 -4.72
N VAL A 68 7.72 -4.31 -4.50
CA VAL A 68 6.79 -5.16 -5.27
C VAL A 68 5.72 -4.29 -5.88
N SER A 69 5.58 -4.38 -7.20
CA SER A 69 4.47 -3.76 -7.94
C SER A 69 3.45 -4.81 -8.32
N PHE A 70 2.17 -4.49 -8.24
CA PHE A 70 1.06 -5.41 -8.52
C PHE A 70 -0.18 -4.66 -9.00
N VAL A 71 -1.10 -5.38 -9.61
CA VAL A 71 -2.44 -4.86 -9.90
C VAL A 71 -3.35 -5.19 -8.72
N LEU A 72 -4.02 -4.16 -8.18
CA LEU A 72 -4.95 -4.35 -7.06
C LEU A 72 -6.07 -5.30 -7.48
N SER A 73 -6.19 -6.43 -6.80
CA SER A 73 -7.19 -7.45 -7.07
C SER A 73 -7.79 -8.05 -5.81
N ASN A 74 -7.11 -7.87 -4.68
CA ASN A 74 -7.56 -8.33 -3.38
C ASN A 74 -7.16 -7.33 -2.28
N PRO A 75 -7.84 -7.34 -1.11
CA PRO A 75 -7.60 -6.33 -0.07
C PRO A 75 -6.52 -6.72 0.95
N TRP A 76 -5.95 -7.92 0.88
CA TRP A 76 -5.19 -8.48 2.00
C TRP A 76 -3.92 -7.71 2.34
N ILE A 77 -3.31 -7.08 1.33
CA ILE A 77 -2.09 -6.28 1.53
C ILE A 77 -2.32 -5.08 2.47
N PHE A 78 -3.55 -4.54 2.56
CA PHE A 78 -3.86 -3.47 3.51
C PHE A 78 -3.60 -3.87 4.96
N GLY A 79 -3.69 -5.18 5.26
CA GLY A 79 -3.38 -5.73 6.58
C GLY A 79 -1.95 -5.48 7.04
N SER A 80 -1.00 -5.31 6.13
CA SER A 80 0.40 -5.03 6.45
C SER A 80 0.60 -3.66 7.09
N VAL A 81 -0.16 -2.67 6.66
CA VAL A 81 -0.09 -1.28 7.14
C VAL A 81 -1.14 -0.99 8.21
N LEU A 82 -2.38 -1.43 7.98
CA LEU A 82 -3.53 -1.09 8.83
C LEU A 82 -3.82 -2.14 9.91
N GLY A 83 -3.12 -3.28 9.88
CA GLY A 83 -3.34 -4.39 10.82
C GLY A 83 -4.39 -5.38 10.35
N ALA A 84 -4.60 -6.44 11.12
CA ALA A 84 -5.59 -7.46 10.80
C ALA A 84 -7.00 -6.87 10.71
N PRO A 85 -7.84 -7.33 9.76
CA PRO A 85 -9.20 -6.84 9.62
C PRO A 85 -10.13 -7.42 10.68
N THR A 86 -11.23 -6.73 10.92
CA THR A 86 -12.42 -7.34 11.52
C THR A 86 -13.35 -7.78 10.41
N SER A 87 -13.72 -9.05 10.44
CA SER A 87 -14.63 -9.64 9.45
C SER A 87 -16.04 -9.79 10.02
N SER A 88 -17.04 -9.40 9.25
CA SER A 88 -18.46 -9.54 9.61
C SER A 88 -19.27 -9.94 8.39
N THR A 89 -20.45 -10.55 8.61
CA THR A 89 -21.38 -10.81 7.51
C THR A 89 -22.15 -9.51 7.22
N GLU A 90 -22.12 -9.07 5.95
CA GLU A 90 -22.87 -7.90 5.51
C GLU A 90 -24.27 -8.30 5.03
N SER A 91 -24.36 -9.25 4.08
CA SER A 91 -25.62 -9.75 3.56
C SER A 91 -25.43 -11.13 2.91
N GLY A 92 -26.20 -12.13 3.31
CA GLY A 92 -26.07 -13.48 2.77
C GLY A 92 -24.68 -14.08 2.93
N SER A 93 -24.02 -14.42 1.83
CA SER A 93 -22.64 -14.91 1.83
C SER A 93 -21.60 -13.79 1.81
N LEU A 94 -22.01 -12.53 1.59
CA LEU A 94 -21.12 -11.39 1.49
C LEU A 94 -20.52 -11.07 2.85
N LYS A 95 -19.20 -11.04 2.92
CA LYS A 95 -18.42 -10.64 4.10
C LYS A 95 -17.85 -9.24 3.89
N LYS A 96 -17.79 -8.51 5.00
CA LYS A 96 -17.10 -7.21 5.09
C LYS A 96 -15.85 -7.38 5.93
N HIS A 97 -14.71 -7.01 5.37
CA HIS A 97 -13.41 -6.95 6.05
C HIS A 97 -13.03 -5.50 6.23
N GLN A 98 -12.96 -5.04 7.47
CA GLN A 98 -12.65 -3.65 7.79
C GLN A 98 -11.26 -3.51 8.36
N TYR A 99 -10.48 -2.58 7.79
CA TYR A 99 -9.14 -2.16 8.20
C TYR A 99 -9.14 -0.67 8.59
N PRO A 100 -8.56 -0.28 9.72
CA PRO A 100 -8.19 -1.14 10.84
C PRO A 100 -9.44 -1.78 11.50
N ALA A 101 -9.22 -2.84 12.24
CA ALA A 101 -10.27 -3.57 12.95
C ALA A 101 -11.04 -2.71 13.96
N THR A 102 -10.38 -1.74 14.54
CA THR A 102 -10.93 -0.80 15.53
C THR A 102 -10.68 0.65 15.09
N SER A 103 -11.29 1.61 15.79
CA SER A 103 -11.15 3.05 15.51
C SER A 103 -9.75 3.62 15.80
N GLY A 104 -8.70 2.90 15.48
CA GLY A 104 -7.32 3.33 15.63
C GLY A 104 -6.36 2.33 15.02
N LEU A 105 -5.22 2.80 14.56
CA LEU A 105 -4.18 1.93 14.03
C LEU A 105 -3.60 1.04 15.14
N PRO A 106 -3.30 -0.23 14.85
CA PRO A 106 -2.65 -1.10 15.81
C PRO A 106 -1.27 -0.54 16.20
N LYS A 107 -0.94 -0.64 17.47
CA LYS A 107 0.35 -0.16 18.01
C LYS A 107 1.54 -0.99 17.53
N THR A 108 1.31 -2.27 17.24
CA THR A 108 2.33 -3.21 16.78
C THR A 108 2.26 -3.37 15.27
N SER A 109 3.42 -3.52 14.63
CA SER A 109 3.52 -3.86 13.23
C SER A 109 3.03 -5.29 13.00
N ARG A 110 2.36 -5.51 11.89
CA ARG A 110 2.11 -6.85 11.38
C ARG A 110 3.22 -7.17 10.40
N THR A 111 4.11 -8.06 10.79
CA THR A 111 5.27 -8.42 9.97
C THR A 111 4.90 -9.43 8.91
N LEU A 112 5.71 -9.45 7.86
CA LEU A 112 5.55 -10.32 6.70
C LEU A 112 6.70 -11.31 6.60
N LEU A 113 6.37 -12.52 6.18
CA LEU A 113 7.28 -13.45 5.56
C LEU A 113 7.12 -13.31 4.03
N MET A 114 8.21 -13.21 3.29
CA MET A 114 8.19 -13.23 1.82
C MET A 114 9.09 -14.35 1.29
N GLU A 115 8.61 -15.03 0.27
CA GLU A 115 9.36 -16.06 -0.43
C GLU A 115 9.41 -15.75 -1.91
N VAL A 116 10.61 -15.80 -2.47
CA VAL A 116 10.88 -15.59 -3.88
C VAL A 116 11.58 -16.83 -4.43
N GLY A 117 10.93 -17.48 -5.36
CA GLY A 117 11.46 -18.70 -6.00
C GLY A 117 11.84 -18.45 -7.46
N PHE A 118 12.98 -18.97 -7.85
CA PHE A 118 13.47 -18.94 -9.24
C PHE A 118 13.82 -20.35 -9.70
N ASP A 119 13.20 -20.82 -10.78
CA ASP A 119 13.54 -22.07 -11.44
C ASP A 119 14.88 -21.91 -12.16
N GLY A 120 15.91 -22.56 -11.66
CA GLY A 120 17.25 -22.55 -12.21
C GLY A 120 17.48 -23.64 -13.28
N ALA A 121 18.50 -23.45 -14.10
CA ALA A 121 18.83 -24.44 -15.16
C ALA A 121 19.46 -25.73 -14.61
N SER A 122 20.13 -25.67 -13.46
CA SER A 122 20.80 -26.78 -12.80
C SER A 122 20.39 -26.97 -11.34
N ALA A 123 19.94 -25.90 -10.71
CA ALA A 123 19.39 -25.91 -9.35
C ALA A 123 18.47 -24.72 -9.19
N ASP A 124 17.37 -24.89 -8.47
CA ASP A 124 16.46 -23.84 -8.13
C ASP A 124 17.05 -22.92 -7.03
N LEU A 125 16.56 -21.71 -6.97
CA LEU A 125 16.91 -20.77 -5.90
C LEU A 125 15.63 -20.30 -5.24
N VAL A 126 15.48 -20.58 -3.96
CA VAL A 126 14.38 -20.06 -3.14
C VAL A 126 14.98 -19.22 -2.03
N ARG A 127 14.58 -17.95 -1.98
CA ARG A 127 14.98 -17.01 -0.94
C ARG A 127 13.78 -16.75 -0.04
N THR A 128 13.96 -16.98 1.25
CA THR A 128 12.93 -16.76 2.28
C THR A 128 13.41 -15.68 3.22
N ILE A 129 12.65 -14.60 3.31
CA ILE A 129 12.97 -13.42 4.10
C ILE A 129 11.84 -13.14 5.09
N LYS A 130 12.23 -12.79 6.31
CA LYS A 130 11.36 -12.70 7.48
C LYS A 130 11.44 -11.35 8.16
N GLY A 131 10.48 -11.08 9.06
CA GLY A 131 10.42 -9.83 9.81
C GLY A 131 10.19 -8.63 8.90
N GLY A 132 9.43 -8.82 7.80
CA GLY A 132 9.16 -7.79 6.81
C GLY A 132 8.21 -6.73 7.32
N LEU A 133 8.56 -5.47 7.09
CA LEU A 133 7.72 -4.30 7.34
C LEU A 133 7.41 -3.61 6.02
N VAL A 134 6.16 -3.29 5.77
CA VAL A 134 5.78 -2.43 4.66
C VAL A 134 5.98 -0.98 5.09
N ASN A 135 6.98 -0.32 4.53
CA ASN A 135 7.29 1.07 4.81
C ASN A 135 6.41 2.03 4.05
N SER A 136 6.09 1.71 2.80
CA SER A 136 5.13 2.44 2.00
C SER A 136 4.24 1.50 1.20
N LEU A 137 2.97 1.86 1.10
CA LEU A 137 1.98 1.17 0.29
C LEU A 137 1.23 2.24 -0.51
N SER A 138 1.39 2.24 -1.81
CA SER A 138 0.76 3.23 -2.70
C SER A 138 -0.14 2.56 -3.73
N PHE A 139 -1.19 3.27 -4.12
CA PHE A 139 -2.11 2.87 -5.18
C PHE A 139 -2.35 4.04 -6.10
N SER A 140 -2.45 3.76 -7.40
CA SER A 140 -2.81 4.74 -8.42
C SER A 140 -3.82 4.16 -9.38
N ALA A 141 -4.75 5.00 -9.79
CA ALA A 141 -5.75 4.71 -10.80
C ALA A 141 -5.75 5.84 -11.83
N SER A 142 -5.55 5.53 -13.09
CA SER A 142 -5.56 6.49 -14.21
C SER A 142 -6.50 6.03 -15.32
N VAL A 143 -7.02 6.98 -16.09
CA VAL A 143 -7.96 6.71 -17.18
C VAL A 143 -7.39 5.69 -18.17
N GLY A 144 -8.18 4.65 -18.43
CA GLY A 144 -7.79 3.56 -19.33
C GLY A 144 -6.81 2.54 -18.76
N GLY A 145 -6.33 2.74 -17.51
CA GLY A 145 -5.40 1.87 -16.83
C GLY A 145 -6.04 0.89 -15.85
N LEU A 146 -5.21 0.00 -15.34
CA LEU A 146 -5.50 -0.83 -14.17
C LEU A 146 -5.20 -0.03 -12.89
N VAL A 147 -5.79 -0.44 -11.78
CA VAL A 147 -5.40 0.10 -10.47
C VAL A 147 -4.13 -0.59 -10.03
N GLU A 148 -3.03 0.16 -10.09
CA GLU A 148 -1.71 -0.35 -9.75
C GLU A 148 -1.37 -0.06 -8.28
N GLY A 149 -0.70 -1.01 -7.65
CA GLY A 149 -0.18 -0.90 -6.30
C GLY A 149 1.32 -1.10 -6.26
N THR A 150 1.97 -0.45 -5.30
CA THR A 150 3.40 -0.67 -5.01
C THR A 150 3.59 -0.76 -3.50
N ALA A 151 4.31 -1.78 -3.06
CA ALA A 151 4.68 -1.98 -1.67
C ALA A 151 6.21 -1.98 -1.53
N ASP A 152 6.73 -1.02 -0.76
CA ASP A 152 8.15 -0.97 -0.41
C ASP A 152 8.34 -1.53 1.00
N MET A 153 9.27 -2.46 1.12
CA MET A 153 9.42 -3.28 2.31
C MET A 153 10.88 -3.34 2.78
N ALA A 154 11.06 -3.41 4.10
CA ALA A 154 12.32 -3.72 4.74
C ALA A 154 12.17 -5.01 5.55
N PHE A 155 13.18 -5.87 5.54
CA PHE A 155 13.15 -7.18 6.20
C PHE A 155 14.30 -7.31 7.20
N GLY A 156 14.03 -8.03 8.27
CA GLY A 156 15.00 -8.20 9.35
C GLY A 156 15.96 -9.34 9.16
N GLU A 157 15.57 -10.39 8.47
CA GLU A 157 16.36 -11.62 8.34
C GLU A 157 16.13 -12.31 7.00
N GLU A 158 17.18 -12.88 6.44
CA GLU A 158 17.11 -13.82 5.32
C GLU A 158 17.64 -15.19 5.76
N THR A 159 16.85 -16.23 5.55
CA THR A 159 17.28 -17.59 5.82
C THR A 159 18.17 -18.12 4.68
N ALA A 160 18.99 -19.12 4.99
CA ALA A 160 19.80 -19.78 3.97
C ALA A 160 18.92 -20.21 2.79
N PRO A 161 19.35 -19.94 1.53
CA PRO A 161 18.55 -20.26 0.36
C PRO A 161 18.32 -21.77 0.23
N SER A 162 17.12 -22.14 -0.22
CA SER A 162 16.77 -23.53 -0.55
C SER A 162 16.94 -23.76 -2.05
N THR A 163 17.19 -25.01 -2.41
CA THR A 163 17.32 -25.48 -3.80
C THR A 163 16.07 -26.18 -4.32
N SER A 164 15.01 -26.22 -3.54
CA SER A 164 13.74 -26.86 -3.94
C SER A 164 12.66 -25.79 -4.02
N LEU A 165 12.09 -25.59 -5.21
CA LEU A 165 10.93 -24.72 -5.40
C LEU A 165 9.75 -25.19 -4.54
N GLY A 166 9.15 -24.25 -3.82
CA GLY A 166 7.86 -24.47 -3.21
C GLY A 166 6.73 -24.48 -4.24
N SER A 167 5.51 -24.76 -3.78
CA SER A 167 4.33 -24.60 -4.62
C SER A 167 4.13 -23.11 -4.95
N ALA A 168 3.59 -22.81 -6.13
CA ALA A 168 3.14 -21.48 -6.50
C ALA A 168 2.16 -20.94 -5.43
N PRO A 169 2.05 -19.61 -5.28
CA PRO A 169 1.11 -19.01 -4.33
C PRO A 169 -0.31 -19.46 -4.63
N THR A 170 -1.09 -19.66 -3.57
CA THR A 170 -2.51 -19.98 -3.72
C THR A 170 -3.22 -18.78 -4.32
N LYS A 171 -3.93 -19.01 -5.41
CA LYS A 171 -4.75 -17.96 -6.00
C LYS A 171 -5.96 -17.73 -5.08
N PRO A 172 -6.25 -16.49 -4.66
CA PRO A 172 -7.45 -16.18 -3.92
C PRO A 172 -8.70 -16.67 -4.66
N THR A 173 -9.67 -17.19 -3.93
CA THR A 173 -10.93 -17.70 -4.50
C THR A 173 -11.65 -16.61 -5.28
N GLN A 174 -11.55 -15.36 -4.81
CA GLN A 174 -12.06 -14.18 -5.49
C GLN A 174 -10.92 -13.21 -5.75
N GLU A 175 -10.61 -13.00 -7.02
CA GLU A 175 -9.57 -12.10 -7.49
C GLU A 175 -10.10 -11.36 -8.73
N PHE A 176 -10.29 -10.05 -8.60
CA PHE A 176 -10.83 -9.21 -9.65
C PHE A 176 -9.88 -8.04 -9.96
N PRO A 177 -9.41 -7.88 -11.21
CA PRO A 177 -8.57 -6.75 -11.57
C PRO A 177 -9.40 -5.47 -11.65
N TYR A 178 -9.18 -4.54 -10.73
CA TYR A 178 -9.82 -3.24 -10.79
C TYR A 178 -9.20 -2.39 -11.89
N THR A 179 -10.07 -1.77 -12.67
CA THR A 179 -9.68 -0.78 -13.68
C THR A 179 -10.21 0.59 -13.27
N PHE A 180 -9.76 1.63 -13.91
CA PHE A 180 -10.29 2.97 -13.71
C PHE A 180 -11.83 3.04 -13.87
N ALA A 181 -12.40 2.26 -14.80
CA ALA A 181 -13.85 2.22 -15.01
C ALA A 181 -14.65 1.66 -13.81
N HIS A 182 -13.97 0.93 -12.90
CA HIS A 182 -14.55 0.41 -11.66
C HIS A 182 -14.34 1.36 -10.48
N ALA A 183 -13.63 2.48 -10.68
CA ALA A 183 -13.31 3.43 -9.63
C ALA A 183 -14.32 4.59 -9.59
N GLU A 184 -14.74 4.96 -8.40
CA GLU A 184 -15.52 6.16 -8.15
C GLU A 184 -14.84 6.97 -7.06
N LEU A 185 -14.66 8.27 -7.32
CA LEU A 185 -14.12 9.23 -6.39
C LEU A 185 -15.23 10.15 -5.88
N ARG A 186 -15.34 10.29 -4.55
CA ARG A 186 -16.25 11.23 -3.89
C ARG A 186 -15.50 12.15 -2.97
N PHE A 187 -15.85 13.43 -3.01
CA PHE A 187 -15.30 14.45 -2.14
C PHE A 187 -16.46 15.20 -1.46
N GLY A 188 -16.48 15.17 -0.11
CA GLY A 188 -17.56 15.77 0.66
C GLY A 188 -18.95 15.19 0.31
N GLY A 189 -19.04 13.91 -0.03
CA GLY A 189 -20.26 13.23 -0.48
C GLY A 189 -20.61 13.42 -1.96
N ASN A 190 -19.99 14.36 -2.65
CA ASN A 190 -20.25 14.61 -4.08
C ASN A 190 -19.34 13.77 -4.97
N LEU A 191 -19.91 13.26 -6.06
CA LEU A 191 -19.15 12.53 -7.08
C LEU A 191 -18.24 13.49 -7.84
N VAL A 192 -16.96 13.17 -7.96
CA VAL A 192 -16.00 13.84 -8.85
C VAL A 192 -16.05 13.15 -10.21
N ALA A 193 -17.05 13.53 -11.02
CA ALA A 193 -17.43 12.79 -12.23
C ALA A 193 -16.37 12.77 -13.34
N GLN A 194 -15.43 13.71 -13.32
CA GLN A 194 -14.42 13.85 -14.38
C GLN A 194 -12.99 13.66 -13.83
N CYS A 195 -12.84 12.80 -12.83
CA CYS A 195 -11.53 12.41 -12.34
C CYS A 195 -10.74 11.69 -13.42
N GLN A 196 -9.51 12.11 -13.67
CA GLN A 196 -8.60 11.51 -14.66
C GLN A 196 -7.60 10.58 -14.00
N GLU A 197 -7.21 10.93 -12.79
CA GLU A 197 -6.21 10.21 -12.01
C GLU A 197 -6.50 10.37 -10.52
N ALA A 198 -6.25 9.33 -9.76
CA ALA A 198 -6.29 9.38 -8.30
C ALA A 198 -5.16 8.52 -7.73
N SER A 199 -4.49 9.02 -6.70
CA SER A 199 -3.44 8.30 -5.99
C SER A 199 -3.62 8.39 -4.49
N ILE A 200 -3.21 7.33 -3.79
CA ILE A 200 -3.16 7.25 -2.32
C ILE A 200 -1.82 6.64 -1.95
N SER A 201 -1.14 7.23 -0.99
CA SER A 201 0.10 6.72 -0.41
C SER A 201 -0.01 6.63 1.10
N LEU A 202 0.33 5.47 1.63
CA LEU A 202 0.35 5.13 3.05
C LEU A 202 1.82 4.91 3.45
N ALA A 203 2.48 5.92 4.00
CA ALA A 203 3.87 5.84 4.44
C ALA A 203 3.94 5.60 5.95
N GLN A 204 4.37 4.40 6.33
CA GLN A 204 4.41 3.98 7.74
C GLN A 204 5.71 4.37 8.44
N ASN A 205 6.80 4.59 7.68
CA ASN A 205 8.11 4.96 8.19
C ASN A 205 8.58 4.04 9.33
N SER A 206 8.29 2.74 9.22
CA SER A 206 8.66 1.74 10.23
C SER A 206 10.17 1.55 10.29
N GLU A 207 10.69 1.19 11.45
CA GLU A 207 12.12 0.91 11.63
C GLU A 207 12.36 -0.48 12.20
N LEU A 208 13.44 -1.10 11.74
CA LEU A 208 13.95 -2.35 12.26
C LEU A 208 14.91 -2.05 13.43
N LEU A 209 14.77 -2.80 14.52
CA LEU A 209 15.61 -2.66 15.69
C LEU A 209 16.69 -3.76 15.68
N TYR A 210 17.94 -3.33 15.83
CA TYR A 210 19.09 -4.22 15.90
C TYR A 210 19.61 -4.30 17.33
N GLY A 211 19.89 -5.51 17.79
CA GLY A 211 20.48 -5.77 19.10
C GLY A 211 21.99 -5.92 19.03
N LEU A 212 22.66 -5.77 20.18
CA LEU A 212 24.06 -6.17 20.31
C LEU A 212 24.18 -7.68 20.07
N ASN A 213 25.27 -8.09 19.45
CA ASN A 213 25.53 -9.51 19.09
C ASN A 213 24.54 -10.11 18.09
N SER A 214 23.89 -9.29 17.25
CA SER A 214 23.02 -9.73 16.18
C SER A 214 23.33 -9.01 14.86
N HIS A 215 23.50 -9.76 13.77
CA HIS A 215 23.58 -9.19 12.43
C HIS A 215 22.19 -8.97 11.82
N HIS A 216 21.17 -9.56 12.41
CA HIS A 216 19.77 -9.44 11.99
C HIS A 216 19.01 -8.52 12.94
N ALA A 217 17.93 -7.93 12.43
CA ALA A 217 17.04 -7.17 13.28
C ALA A 217 16.35 -8.10 14.28
N VAL A 218 16.20 -7.64 15.52
CA VAL A 218 15.61 -8.43 16.62
C VAL A 218 14.17 -8.06 16.89
N ASP A 219 13.74 -6.89 16.42
CA ASP A 219 12.37 -6.41 16.56
C ASP A 219 12.12 -5.26 15.57
N SER A 220 10.92 -4.71 15.61
CA SER A 220 10.50 -3.61 14.76
C SER A 220 9.51 -2.69 15.47
N TYR A 221 9.46 -1.43 15.08
CA TYR A 221 8.43 -0.52 15.57
C TYR A 221 7.83 0.33 14.47
N LYS A 222 6.58 0.71 14.67
CA LYS A 222 5.85 1.63 13.80
C LYS A 222 6.06 3.06 14.23
N ARG A 223 6.19 3.94 13.26
CA ARG A 223 6.04 5.37 13.44
C ARG A 223 4.63 5.83 13.07
N VAL A 224 4.44 7.13 13.05
CA VAL A 224 3.18 7.74 12.60
C VAL A 224 2.94 7.38 11.14
N LEU A 225 1.73 6.98 10.82
CA LEU A 225 1.30 6.72 9.45
C LEU A 225 0.97 8.05 8.77
N ASP A 226 1.70 8.38 7.72
CA ASP A 226 1.41 9.50 6.84
C ASP A 226 0.48 9.01 5.71
N ILE A 227 -0.67 9.66 5.58
CA ILE A 227 -1.69 9.34 4.58
C ILE A 227 -1.78 10.53 3.65
N THR A 228 -1.26 10.38 2.45
CA THR A 228 -1.22 11.43 1.44
C THR A 228 -1.78 10.93 0.12
N GLY A 229 -2.06 11.83 -0.79
CA GLY A 229 -2.45 11.48 -2.13
C GLY A 229 -2.80 12.70 -2.97
N SER A 230 -3.19 12.41 -4.20
CA SER A 230 -3.63 13.42 -5.15
C SER A 230 -4.78 12.91 -5.98
N PHE A 231 -5.51 13.83 -6.57
CA PHE A 231 -6.36 13.51 -7.71
C PHE A 231 -6.32 14.66 -8.73
N ARG A 232 -6.50 14.29 -9.98
CA ARG A 232 -6.60 15.21 -11.10
C ARG A 232 -7.97 15.06 -11.75
N ALA A 233 -8.70 16.17 -11.86
CA ALA A 233 -10.03 16.20 -12.46
C ALA A 233 -10.13 17.30 -13.52
N SER A 234 -10.96 17.10 -14.53
CA SER A 234 -11.29 18.19 -15.47
C SER A 234 -12.06 19.27 -14.73
N PHE A 235 -11.70 20.53 -14.96
CA PHE A 235 -12.41 21.67 -14.40
C PHE A 235 -13.84 21.72 -14.95
N VAL A 236 -14.81 21.67 -14.07
CA VAL A 236 -16.24 21.77 -14.40
C VAL A 236 -16.82 23.06 -13.89
N ASP A 237 -16.53 23.40 -12.64
CA ASP A 237 -17.02 24.59 -11.98
C ASP A 237 -16.13 24.97 -10.78
N LYS A 238 -16.52 26.01 -10.08
CA LYS A 238 -15.77 26.53 -8.92
C LYS A 238 -15.88 25.68 -7.64
N THR A 239 -16.61 24.58 -7.64
CA THR A 239 -16.98 23.84 -6.42
C THR A 239 -15.75 23.32 -5.67
N LEU A 240 -14.76 22.76 -6.37
CA LEU A 240 -13.52 22.28 -5.74
C LEU A 240 -12.71 23.44 -5.17
N LEU A 241 -12.56 24.53 -5.93
CA LEU A 241 -11.88 25.72 -5.45
C LEU A 241 -12.58 26.34 -4.23
N GLU A 242 -13.92 26.40 -4.23
CA GLU A 242 -14.68 26.88 -3.08
C GLU A 242 -14.40 26.05 -1.82
N LYS A 243 -14.30 24.73 -1.94
CA LYS A 243 -13.94 23.82 -0.82
C LYS A 243 -12.55 24.11 -0.27
N VAL A 244 -11.58 24.37 -1.13
CA VAL A 244 -10.23 24.77 -0.72
C VAL A 244 -10.27 26.12 0.00
N LEU A 245 -10.98 27.10 -0.56
CA LEU A 245 -11.09 28.43 0.03
C LEU A 245 -11.89 28.43 1.34
N GLU A 246 -12.91 27.58 1.48
CA GLU A 246 -13.65 27.39 2.73
C GLU A 246 -12.74 26.90 3.85
N GLN A 247 -11.78 26.04 3.56
CA GLN A 247 -10.77 25.61 4.51
C GLN A 247 -9.93 26.80 5.01
N ILE A 248 -9.58 27.72 4.12
CA ILE A 248 -8.85 28.96 4.47
C ILE A 248 -9.75 29.94 5.23
N LYS A 249 -11.00 30.11 4.80
CA LYS A 249 -11.96 31.04 5.39
C LYS A 249 -12.44 30.65 6.78
N ALA A 250 -12.55 29.37 7.09
CA ALA A 250 -12.93 28.91 8.43
C ALA A 250 -11.95 29.41 9.51
N GLY A 251 -10.73 29.79 9.14
CA GLY A 251 -9.76 30.44 10.01
C GLY A 251 -9.95 31.94 10.24
N THR A 252 -10.72 32.62 9.40
CA THR A 252 -10.77 34.11 9.45
C THR A 252 -11.93 34.71 10.22
N SER A 253 -12.99 33.95 10.51
CA SER A 253 -14.18 34.49 11.18
C SER A 253 -14.15 34.43 12.72
N SER A 254 -13.23 33.69 13.32
CA SER A 254 -13.18 33.56 14.79
C SER A 254 -11.77 33.65 15.37
N GLY A 255 -10.76 33.96 14.58
CA GLY A 255 -9.36 33.97 15.04
C GLY A 255 -8.79 32.60 15.32
N THR A 256 -9.54 31.53 15.03
CA THR A 256 -9.08 30.14 15.18
C THR A 256 -8.87 29.55 13.80
N TYR A 257 -7.65 29.23 13.46
CA TYR A 257 -7.33 28.49 12.24
C TYR A 257 -7.94 27.10 12.34
N SER A 258 -8.80 26.74 11.40
CA SER A 258 -9.22 25.36 11.19
C SER A 258 -8.39 24.78 10.03
N GLU A 259 -7.49 23.88 10.33
CA GLU A 259 -6.66 23.19 9.32
C GLU A 259 -7.43 22.09 8.59
N THR A 260 -8.71 21.91 8.89
CA THR A 260 -9.56 20.91 8.27
C THR A 260 -10.67 21.58 7.49
N VAL A 261 -10.97 21.06 6.31
CA VAL A 261 -12.10 21.50 5.50
C VAL A 261 -13.38 21.48 6.35
N GLY A 262 -14.08 22.58 6.42
CA GLY A 262 -15.27 22.72 7.26
C GLY A 262 -16.31 21.63 6.94
N GLY A 263 -16.85 20.99 8.01
CA GLY A 263 -17.87 19.96 7.88
C GLY A 263 -17.34 18.55 7.66
N SER A 264 -16.09 18.24 8.02
CA SER A 264 -15.48 16.89 7.86
C SER A 264 -15.67 16.33 6.47
N PRO A 265 -15.10 16.92 5.42
CA PRO A 265 -15.20 16.35 4.10
C PRO A 265 -14.56 14.99 4.12
N GLU A 266 -15.34 14.03 3.76
CA GLU A 266 -14.94 12.66 3.55
C GLU A 266 -14.46 12.53 2.12
N PHE A 267 -13.28 11.95 1.95
CA PHE A 267 -12.82 11.51 0.66
C PHE A 267 -13.05 9.99 0.59
N ARG A 268 -13.77 9.55 -0.41
CA ARG A 268 -14.05 8.13 -0.62
C ARG A 268 -13.62 7.72 -2.00
N LEU A 269 -12.76 6.72 -2.04
CA LEU A 269 -12.39 6.01 -3.26
C LEU A 269 -13.01 4.61 -3.20
N ILE A 270 -13.88 4.32 -4.15
CA ILE A 270 -14.64 3.09 -4.21
C ILE A 270 -14.26 2.35 -5.48
N PHE A 271 -13.84 1.10 -5.35
CA PHE A 271 -13.65 0.15 -6.44
C PHE A 271 -14.76 -0.88 -6.38
N ASN A 272 -15.56 -0.97 -7.43
CA ASN A 272 -16.70 -1.88 -7.46
C ASN A 272 -16.79 -2.64 -8.78
N LYS A 273 -16.71 -3.97 -8.72
CA LYS A 273 -16.80 -4.85 -9.87
C LYS A 273 -18.04 -4.62 -10.74
N THR A 274 -19.16 -4.29 -10.14
CA THR A 274 -20.45 -4.20 -10.85
C THR A 274 -20.76 -2.81 -11.40
N ASN A 275 -19.91 -1.81 -11.20
CA ASN A 275 -20.16 -0.41 -11.59
C ASN A 275 -21.51 0.17 -11.11
N SER A 276 -22.20 -0.50 -10.18
CA SER A 276 -23.52 -0.07 -9.72
C SER A 276 -23.41 0.84 -8.50
N ILE A 277 -23.01 2.10 -8.75
CA ILE A 277 -23.13 3.12 -7.70
C ILE A 277 -24.34 3.97 -8.09
N ALA A 278 -25.32 4.00 -7.19
CA ALA A 278 -26.55 4.76 -7.44
C ALA A 278 -26.20 6.25 -7.54
N SER A 279 -26.88 6.96 -8.45
CA SER A 279 -26.71 8.39 -8.70
C SER A 279 -26.92 9.27 -7.44
N ASN A 280 -27.62 8.76 -6.42
CA ASN A 280 -27.83 9.42 -5.14
C ASN A 280 -26.66 9.25 -4.15
N GLY A 281 -25.58 8.59 -4.55
CA GLY A 281 -24.40 8.38 -3.73
C GLY A 281 -24.47 7.23 -2.76
N THR A 282 -25.51 6.41 -2.80
CA THR A 282 -25.57 5.21 -1.97
C THR A 282 -24.72 4.13 -2.62
N PHE A 283 -23.64 3.74 -1.96
CA PHE A 283 -22.84 2.58 -2.34
C PHE A 283 -23.52 1.32 -1.79
N THR A 284 -23.89 0.42 -2.69
CA THR A 284 -24.35 -0.92 -2.32
C THR A 284 -23.20 -1.89 -2.59
N PRO A 285 -22.58 -2.46 -1.53
CA PRO A 285 -21.46 -3.37 -1.72
C PRO A 285 -21.89 -4.60 -2.53
N SER A 286 -21.03 -4.97 -3.47
CA SER A 286 -21.10 -6.27 -4.16
C SER A 286 -19.88 -7.10 -3.76
N ASP A 287 -19.89 -8.39 -4.14
CA ASP A 287 -18.66 -9.19 -4.07
C ASP A 287 -17.58 -8.53 -4.91
N GLU A 288 -16.34 -8.58 -4.36
CA GLU A 288 -15.17 -7.96 -4.96
C GLU A 288 -15.33 -6.44 -5.10
N SER A 289 -15.61 -5.77 -4.00
CA SER A 289 -15.55 -4.32 -3.91
C SER A 289 -14.67 -3.85 -2.76
N ILE A 290 -14.02 -2.70 -2.94
CA ILE A 290 -13.14 -2.07 -1.93
C ILE A 290 -13.57 -0.61 -1.80
N GLU A 291 -13.85 -0.18 -0.58
CA GLU A 291 -14.14 1.20 -0.21
C GLU A 291 -13.03 1.74 0.67
N ILE A 292 -12.35 2.78 0.24
CA ILE A 292 -11.35 3.51 1.01
C ILE A 292 -11.95 4.84 1.43
N THR A 293 -12.10 5.03 2.73
CA THR A 293 -12.64 6.26 3.32
C THR A 293 -11.55 6.99 4.08
N LEU A 294 -11.34 8.26 3.75
CA LEU A 294 -10.37 9.14 4.38
C LEU A 294 -11.10 10.28 5.08
N THR A 295 -10.72 10.58 6.31
CA THR A 295 -11.32 11.67 7.07
C THR A 295 -10.27 12.59 7.68
N GLY A 296 -10.69 13.81 8.06
CA GLY A 296 -9.78 14.83 8.55
C GLY A 296 -8.82 15.30 7.46
N LEU A 297 -9.33 15.54 6.26
CA LEU A 297 -8.55 15.98 5.11
C LEU A 297 -8.04 17.40 5.30
N SER A 298 -6.79 17.60 4.90
CA SER A 298 -6.17 18.89 4.68
C SER A 298 -5.68 18.94 3.23
N ILE A 299 -6.13 19.94 2.49
CA ILE A 299 -5.65 20.17 1.13
C ILE A 299 -4.32 20.91 1.26
N THR A 300 -3.26 20.34 0.71
CA THR A 300 -1.92 20.91 0.79
C THR A 300 -1.61 21.80 -0.40
N ASP A 301 -2.18 21.48 -1.55
CA ASP A 301 -1.97 22.24 -2.78
C ASP A 301 -3.14 22.09 -3.75
N LEU A 302 -3.40 23.13 -4.54
CA LEU A 302 -4.34 23.15 -5.66
C LEU A 302 -3.65 23.77 -6.87
N GLY A 303 -3.37 22.95 -7.86
CA GLY A 303 -2.85 23.38 -9.16
C GLY A 303 -3.96 23.47 -10.20
N ILE A 304 -3.88 24.43 -11.10
CA ILE A 304 -4.73 24.51 -12.29
C ILE A 304 -3.83 24.54 -13.50
N SER A 305 -4.10 23.70 -14.50
CA SER A 305 -3.30 23.58 -15.73
C SER A 305 -4.20 23.56 -16.96
N GLY A 306 -3.62 23.75 -18.16
CA GLY A 306 -4.35 23.67 -19.43
C GLY A 306 -4.97 25.01 -19.85
N PHE A 307 -4.32 26.16 -19.64
CA PHE A 307 -4.83 27.46 -20.08
C PHE A 307 -4.62 27.75 -21.58
N GLU A 308 -4.39 26.73 -22.40
CA GLU A 308 -4.26 26.91 -23.83
C GLU A 308 -5.61 26.82 -24.54
N PRO A 309 -5.83 27.55 -25.66
CA PRO A 309 -7.15 27.70 -26.28
C PRO A 309 -7.81 26.40 -26.76
N VAL A 310 -7.05 25.33 -26.89
CA VAL A 310 -7.51 24.02 -27.43
C VAL A 310 -7.38 22.88 -26.43
N GLU A 311 -6.90 23.14 -25.21
CA GLU A 311 -6.69 22.10 -24.19
C GLU A 311 -7.74 22.18 -23.10
N PRO A 312 -8.20 21.04 -22.54
CA PRO A 312 -9.06 21.03 -21.38
C PRO A 312 -8.32 21.55 -20.15
N ILE A 313 -9.01 22.30 -19.32
CA ILE A 313 -8.47 22.78 -18.04
C ILE A 313 -8.60 21.64 -17.02
N PHE A 314 -7.54 21.40 -16.27
CA PHE A 314 -7.49 20.43 -15.20
C PHE A 314 -7.19 21.08 -13.86
N GLU A 315 -7.81 20.54 -12.82
CA GLU A 315 -7.49 20.80 -11.42
C GLU A 315 -6.74 19.60 -10.84
N GLU A 316 -5.62 19.86 -10.19
CA GLU A 316 -4.85 18.87 -9.44
C GLU A 316 -4.86 19.27 -7.98
N ILE A 317 -5.33 18.36 -7.14
CA ILE A 317 -5.45 18.56 -5.70
C ILE A 317 -4.56 17.56 -4.99
N ASN A 318 -3.62 18.08 -4.20
CA ASN A 318 -2.81 17.30 -3.28
C ASN A 318 -3.38 17.44 -1.87
N TRP A 319 -3.43 16.33 -1.14
CA TRP A 319 -4.07 16.28 0.16
C TRP A 319 -3.34 15.36 1.13
N GLN A 320 -3.57 15.61 2.42
CA GLN A 320 -3.18 14.75 3.53
C GLN A 320 -4.40 14.43 4.39
N ALA A 321 -4.49 13.22 4.92
CA ALA A 321 -5.61 12.79 5.76
C ALA A 321 -5.13 12.40 7.17
N LYS A 322 -6.01 12.56 8.17
CA LYS A 322 -5.73 12.15 9.55
C LYS A 322 -6.05 10.68 9.79
N THR A 323 -7.07 10.15 9.13
CA THR A 323 -7.49 8.76 9.32
C THR A 323 -7.88 8.11 8.00
N ILE A 324 -7.74 6.78 7.99
CA ILE A 324 -8.14 5.93 6.88
C ILE A 324 -8.97 4.76 7.40
N THR A 325 -9.99 4.39 6.67
CA THR A 325 -10.74 3.15 6.85
C THR A 325 -10.88 2.48 5.49
N VAL A 326 -10.47 1.22 5.41
CA VAL A 326 -10.65 0.39 4.22
C VAL A 326 -11.67 -0.67 4.54
N LYS A 327 -12.72 -0.77 3.73
CA LYS A 327 -13.71 -1.86 3.80
C LYS A 327 -13.64 -2.63 2.49
N ALA A 328 -13.40 -3.92 2.61
CA ALA A 328 -13.42 -4.83 1.47
C ALA A 328 -14.58 -5.80 1.61
N TYR A 329 -15.22 -6.08 0.50
CA TYR A 329 -16.40 -6.95 0.43
C TYR A 329 -16.12 -8.09 -0.53
N ASN A 330 -16.24 -9.31 -0.03
CA ASN A 330 -16.09 -10.53 -0.81
C ASN A 330 -16.84 -11.69 -0.12
N THR A 331 -16.77 -12.90 -0.64
CA THR A 331 -17.41 -14.08 -0.02
C THR A 331 -16.45 -14.89 0.85
N GLN A 332 -15.20 -14.46 0.99
CA GLN A 332 -14.18 -15.15 1.78
C GLN A 332 -14.41 -14.90 3.28
N ALA A 333 -14.22 -15.93 4.09
CA ALA A 333 -14.46 -15.82 5.54
C ALA A 333 -13.28 -15.16 6.28
N ALA A 334 -12.08 -15.27 5.73
CA ALA A 334 -10.83 -14.80 6.31
C ALA A 334 -9.86 -14.35 5.22
N GLU A 335 -8.71 -13.83 5.63
CA GLU A 335 -7.59 -13.53 4.72
C GLU A 335 -7.04 -14.83 4.11
N GLU A 336 -7.06 -14.93 2.79
CA GLU A 336 -6.48 -16.04 2.00
C GLU A 336 -5.17 -15.65 1.33
#